data_31da6536d49f7df41cd26b5ccca5baeb
#
_entry.id   31da6536d49f7df41cd26b5ccca5baeb
#
_cell.length_a   1.000
_cell.length_b   1.000
_cell.length_c   1.000
_cell.angle_alpha   90.00
_cell.angle_beta   90.00
_cell.angle_gamma   90.00
#
_symmetry.space_group_name_H-M   'P 1'
#
loop_
_entity.id
_entity.type
_entity.pdbx_description
1 polymer ?
#
loop_
_entity_poly.entity_id
_entity_poly.type
_entity_poly.pdbx_seq_one_letter_code
_entity_poly.pdbx_strand_id
1 'polypeptide(L)'
;MICDLHCHTKLSDGSMGIDDIIVLAEKCGVTNLAVTDLDCLAGTVRARLIGERHGIKVIQGVEISAFDSENGREVYVLGYMSDSPDRLEGLCHRNLVARKRAAQFMMIKAAQRFPITTDLVLKCAQGSTNVYPVHIMAALV
;
A
#
# COMPACT_ATOMS: atom_id res chain seq x y z
N MET A 1 1.11 -21.39 15.07
CA MET A 1 1.64 -20.50 14.03
C MET A 1 0.45 -19.72 13.46
N ILE A 2 0.48 -18.39 13.54
CA ILE A 2 -0.55 -17.50 12.98
C ILE A 2 0.12 -16.67 11.90
N CYS A 3 -0.49 -16.62 10.72
CA CYS A 3 0.04 -15.89 9.57
C CYS A 3 -0.97 -14.84 9.11
N ASP A 4 -0.48 -13.63 8.85
CA ASP A 4 -1.18 -12.61 8.10
C ASP A 4 -0.35 -12.27 6.86
N LEU A 5 -0.86 -12.60 5.67
CA LEU A 5 -0.12 -12.50 4.43
C LEU A 5 -0.64 -11.38 3.51
N HIS A 6 -1.56 -10.54 4.00
CA HIS A 6 -2.10 -9.45 3.20
C HIS A 6 -2.40 -8.24 4.10
N CYS A 7 -1.43 -7.36 4.25
CA CYS A 7 -1.66 -6.09 4.95
C CYS A 7 -0.94 -4.93 4.26
N HIS A 8 -1.55 -3.74 4.41
CA HIS A 8 -1.06 -2.49 3.84
C HIS A 8 -0.61 -1.53 4.92
N THR A 9 0.43 -0.77 4.61
CA THR A 9 0.93 0.29 5.48
C THR A 9 0.57 1.68 4.91
N LYS A 10 0.95 2.72 5.64
CA LYS A 10 0.87 4.11 5.15
C LYS A 10 1.69 4.37 3.88
N LEU A 11 2.57 3.47 3.47
CA LEU A 11 3.30 3.60 2.21
C LEU A 11 2.38 3.46 0.99
N SER A 12 1.26 2.76 1.13
CA SER A 12 0.18 2.73 0.14
C SER A 12 -1.10 3.34 0.70
N ASP A 13 -2.12 2.57 0.91
CA ASP A 13 -3.46 3.00 1.32
C ASP A 13 -3.85 2.51 2.73
N GLY A 14 -2.91 1.94 3.47
CA GLY A 14 -3.11 1.60 4.87
C GLY A 14 -3.06 2.82 5.79
N SER A 15 -3.56 2.68 7.00
CA SER A 15 -3.62 3.73 8.02
C SER A 15 -2.45 3.71 9.01
N MET A 16 -1.72 2.61 9.10
CA MET A 16 -0.67 2.39 10.10
C MET A 16 0.73 2.41 9.48
N GLY A 17 1.70 2.93 10.23
CA GLY A 17 3.11 2.80 9.89
C GLY A 17 3.61 1.35 10.00
N ILE A 18 4.76 1.07 9.41
CA ILE A 18 5.38 -0.28 9.47
C ILE A 18 5.63 -0.71 10.91
N ASP A 19 6.16 0.18 11.73
CA ASP A 19 6.46 -0.09 13.14
C ASP A 19 5.18 -0.45 13.90
N ASP A 20 4.10 0.31 13.69
CA ASP A 20 2.82 0.10 14.36
C ASP A 20 2.17 -1.24 13.97
N ILE A 21 2.23 -1.62 12.67
CA ILE A 21 1.72 -2.90 12.19
C ILE A 21 2.48 -4.07 12.82
N ILE A 22 3.81 -4.00 12.91
CA ILE A 22 4.61 -5.05 13.54
C ILE A 22 4.24 -5.21 15.01
N VAL A 23 4.14 -4.10 15.76
CA VAL A 23 3.73 -4.12 17.17
C VAL A 23 2.30 -4.67 17.33
N LEU A 24 1.39 -4.32 16.44
CA LEU A 24 0.02 -4.87 16.46
C LEU A 24 0.02 -6.36 16.17
N ALA A 25 0.77 -6.81 15.16
CA ALA A 25 0.92 -8.22 14.80
C ALA A 25 1.47 -9.05 15.99
N GLU A 26 2.48 -8.54 16.69
CA GLU A 26 3.01 -9.16 17.90
C GLU A 26 1.93 -9.32 18.97
N LYS A 27 1.18 -8.24 19.27
CA LYS A 27 0.09 -8.27 20.25
C LYS A 27 -1.02 -9.26 19.88
N CYS A 28 -1.26 -9.46 18.58
CA CYS A 28 -2.24 -10.42 18.08
C CYS A 28 -1.69 -11.86 17.97
N GLY A 29 -0.43 -12.09 18.32
CA GLY A 29 0.21 -13.40 18.26
C GLY A 29 0.55 -13.87 16.84
N VAL A 30 0.60 -12.93 15.87
CA VAL A 30 1.05 -13.23 14.50
C VAL A 30 2.53 -13.54 14.51
N THR A 31 2.90 -14.68 13.92
CA THR A 31 4.29 -15.14 13.85
C THR A 31 4.91 -14.95 12.47
N ASN A 32 4.09 -14.87 11.43
CA ASN A 32 4.52 -14.61 10.06
C ASN A 32 3.63 -13.52 9.45
N LEU A 33 4.25 -12.47 8.95
CA LEU A 33 3.57 -11.31 8.39
C LEU A 33 4.10 -11.02 6.98
N ALA A 34 3.22 -10.73 6.03
CA ALA A 34 3.64 -10.11 4.77
C ALA A 34 3.04 -8.72 4.66
N VAL A 35 3.90 -7.72 4.49
CA VAL A 35 3.49 -6.38 4.10
C VAL A 35 3.39 -6.36 2.57
N THR A 36 2.20 -6.09 2.07
CA THR A 36 1.84 -6.18 0.65
C THR A 36 1.31 -4.85 0.13
N ASP A 37 2.03 -3.77 0.41
CA ASP A 37 1.66 -2.44 -0.04
C ASP A 37 1.37 -2.40 -1.54
N LEU A 38 0.35 -1.64 -1.95
CA LEU A 38 -0.15 -1.59 -3.32
C LEU A 38 0.86 -0.92 -4.25
N ASP A 39 1.36 -1.69 -5.21
CA ASP A 39 2.39 -1.29 -6.18
C ASP A 39 3.67 -0.72 -5.53
N CYS A 40 4.00 -1.12 -4.28
CA CYS A 40 5.10 -0.53 -3.52
C CYS A 40 5.91 -1.58 -2.74
N LEU A 41 7.22 -1.59 -2.96
CA LEU A 41 8.18 -2.45 -2.25
C LEU A 41 9.06 -1.69 -1.23
N ALA A 42 8.89 -0.37 -1.12
CA ALA A 42 9.80 0.49 -0.37
C ALA A 42 9.92 0.15 1.13
N GLY A 43 8.87 -0.42 1.72
CA GLY A 43 8.83 -0.78 3.14
C GLY A 43 9.45 -2.12 3.51
N THR A 44 9.76 -2.97 2.54
CA THR A 44 10.07 -4.39 2.77
C THR A 44 11.28 -4.63 3.68
N VAL A 45 12.38 -3.93 3.42
CA VAL A 45 13.62 -4.08 4.22
C VAL A 45 13.40 -3.61 5.65
N ARG A 46 12.74 -2.46 5.82
CA ARG A 46 12.41 -1.92 7.16
C ARG A 46 11.51 -2.88 7.92
N ALA A 47 10.44 -3.37 7.29
CA ALA A 47 9.51 -4.31 7.90
C ALA A 47 10.22 -5.58 8.39
N ARG A 48 11.14 -6.14 7.59
CA ARG A 48 11.93 -7.30 7.98
C ARG A 48 12.79 -7.03 9.21
N LEU A 49 13.55 -5.92 9.20
CA LEU A 49 14.45 -5.59 10.31
C LEU A 49 13.70 -5.34 11.63
N ILE A 50 12.52 -4.72 11.56
CA ILE A 50 11.69 -4.49 12.74
C ILE A 50 11.05 -5.81 13.19
N GLY A 51 10.52 -6.60 12.25
CA GLY A 51 9.92 -7.90 12.56
C GLY A 51 10.89 -8.84 13.27
N GLU A 52 12.15 -8.90 12.84
CA GLU A 52 13.19 -9.70 13.51
C GLU A 52 13.36 -9.33 14.99
N ARG A 53 13.26 -8.04 15.33
CA ARG A 53 13.35 -7.56 16.73
C ARG A 53 12.13 -7.94 17.58
N HIS A 54 10.99 -8.15 16.96
CA HIS A 54 9.73 -8.53 17.59
C HIS A 54 9.41 -10.03 17.45
N GLY A 55 10.37 -10.83 16.96
CA GLY A 55 10.18 -12.27 16.80
C GLY A 55 9.18 -12.66 15.71
N ILE A 56 8.88 -11.72 14.77
CA ILE A 56 7.98 -11.93 13.64
C ILE A 56 8.79 -12.18 12.38
N LYS A 57 8.50 -13.28 11.68
CA LYS A 57 9.06 -13.55 10.37
C LYS A 57 8.32 -12.71 9.32
N VAL A 58 8.96 -11.67 8.80
CA VAL A 58 8.39 -10.86 7.72
C VAL A 58 8.75 -11.46 6.36
N ILE A 59 7.72 -11.74 5.57
CA ILE A 59 7.80 -12.25 4.19
C ILE A 59 7.69 -11.05 3.25
N GLN A 60 8.61 -10.96 2.30
CA GLN A 60 8.55 -9.94 1.26
C GLN A 60 7.31 -10.16 0.39
N GLY A 61 6.45 -9.17 0.31
CA GLY A 61 5.23 -9.20 -0.48
C GLY A 61 4.94 -7.87 -1.18
N VAL A 62 4.03 -7.91 -2.12
CA VAL A 62 3.48 -6.75 -2.80
C VAL A 62 2.10 -7.10 -3.34
N GLU A 63 1.17 -6.15 -3.31
CA GLU A 63 -0.05 -6.24 -4.09
C GLU A 63 0.13 -5.44 -5.39
N ILE A 64 -0.12 -6.08 -6.52
CA ILE A 64 0.09 -5.53 -7.86
C ILE A 64 -1.26 -5.21 -8.48
N SER A 65 -1.47 -3.95 -8.86
CA SER A 65 -2.62 -3.53 -9.65
C SER A 65 -2.49 -4.05 -11.09
N ALA A 66 -3.50 -4.74 -11.57
CA ALA A 66 -3.57 -5.28 -12.91
C ALA A 66 -4.97 -5.07 -13.53
N PHE A 67 -5.09 -5.27 -14.81
CA PHE A 67 -6.34 -5.15 -15.52
C PHE A 67 -6.58 -6.38 -16.39
N ASP A 68 -7.72 -7.05 -16.15
CA ASP A 68 -8.19 -8.17 -16.96
C ASP A 68 -8.91 -7.59 -18.20
N SER A 69 -8.18 -7.51 -19.32
CA SER A 69 -8.70 -6.94 -20.54
C SER A 69 -9.79 -7.77 -21.22
N GLU A 70 -9.86 -9.07 -20.94
CA GLU A 70 -10.88 -9.96 -21.49
C GLU A 70 -12.24 -9.71 -20.84
N ASN A 71 -12.25 -9.49 -19.52
CA ASN A 71 -13.46 -9.25 -18.75
C ASN A 71 -13.70 -7.77 -18.41
N GLY A 72 -12.80 -6.87 -18.77
CA GLY A 72 -12.92 -5.42 -18.58
C GLY A 72 -12.93 -4.98 -17.12
N ARG A 73 -12.18 -5.65 -16.24
CA ARG A 73 -12.19 -5.41 -14.79
C ARG A 73 -10.79 -5.22 -14.20
N GLU A 74 -10.71 -4.44 -13.15
CA GLU A 74 -9.52 -4.37 -12.31
C GLU A 74 -9.36 -5.67 -11.51
N VAL A 75 -8.13 -6.12 -11.37
CA VAL A 75 -7.73 -7.26 -10.54
C VAL A 75 -6.48 -6.90 -9.74
N TYR A 76 -6.32 -7.53 -8.60
CA TYR A 76 -5.15 -7.36 -7.74
C TYR A 76 -4.46 -8.72 -7.57
N VAL A 77 -3.14 -8.73 -7.71
CA VAL A 77 -2.34 -9.94 -7.64
C VAL A 77 -1.36 -9.81 -6.48
N LEU A 78 -1.44 -10.71 -5.51
CA LEU A 78 -0.45 -10.79 -4.44
C LEU A 78 0.77 -11.56 -4.91
N GLY A 79 1.93 -10.92 -4.84
CA GLY A 79 3.22 -11.50 -5.15
C GLY A 79 4.10 -11.61 -3.90
N TYR A 80 4.77 -12.74 -3.74
CA TYR A 80 5.65 -13.00 -2.60
C TYR A 80 7.00 -13.49 -3.06
N MET A 81 8.07 -13.11 -2.35
CA MET A 81 9.44 -13.62 -2.51
C MET A 81 9.89 -13.68 -3.98
N SER A 82 9.76 -12.58 -4.70
CA SER A 82 10.12 -12.50 -6.13
C SER A 82 11.60 -12.82 -6.36
N ASP A 83 11.88 -13.69 -7.33
CA ASP A 83 13.24 -14.00 -7.80
C ASP A 83 13.84 -12.88 -8.67
N SER A 84 13.03 -11.91 -9.08
CA SER A 84 13.42 -10.78 -9.93
C SER A 84 12.92 -9.45 -9.36
N PRO A 85 13.45 -8.99 -8.22
CA PRO A 85 12.96 -7.80 -7.53
C PRO A 85 13.05 -6.54 -8.39
N ASP A 86 14.09 -6.35 -9.20
CA ASP A 86 14.26 -5.17 -10.06
C ASP A 86 13.17 -5.09 -11.15
N ARG A 87 12.77 -6.23 -11.73
CA ARG A 87 11.67 -6.27 -12.69
C ARG A 87 10.34 -5.94 -12.04
N LEU A 88 10.12 -6.45 -10.85
CA LEU A 88 8.93 -6.20 -10.05
C LEU A 88 8.85 -4.72 -9.66
N GLU A 89 9.95 -4.14 -9.21
CA GLU A 89 10.02 -2.71 -8.89
C GLU A 89 9.72 -1.83 -10.12
N GLY A 90 10.25 -2.19 -11.29
CA GLY A 90 9.95 -1.50 -12.55
C GLY A 90 8.47 -1.58 -12.94
N LEU A 91 7.79 -2.71 -12.69
CA LEU A 91 6.35 -2.85 -12.88
C LEU A 91 5.57 -1.96 -11.92
N CYS A 92 5.87 -2.04 -10.62
CA CYS A 92 5.25 -1.22 -9.58
C CYS A 92 5.41 0.27 -9.87
N HIS A 93 6.60 0.70 -10.29
CA HIS A 93 6.86 2.10 -10.64
C HIS A 93 5.95 2.58 -11.78
N ARG A 94 5.76 1.78 -12.84
CA ARG A 94 4.83 2.15 -13.94
C ARG A 94 3.39 2.30 -13.43
N ASN A 95 2.95 1.40 -12.56
CA ASN A 95 1.62 1.47 -11.95
C ASN A 95 1.48 2.72 -11.08
N LEU A 96 2.48 3.05 -10.27
CA LEU A 96 2.48 4.26 -9.44
C LEU A 96 2.42 5.53 -10.27
N VAL A 97 3.11 5.61 -11.39
CA VAL A 97 3.04 6.76 -12.31
C VAL A 97 1.64 6.90 -12.91
N ALA A 98 1.03 5.80 -13.36
CA ALA A 98 -0.34 5.80 -13.88
C ALA A 98 -1.35 6.23 -12.79
N ARG A 99 -1.21 5.67 -11.58
CA ARG A 99 -2.04 6.02 -10.41
C ARG A 99 -1.93 7.50 -10.05
N LYS A 100 -0.73 8.07 -10.08
CA LYS A 100 -0.53 9.50 -9.78
C LYS A 100 -1.35 10.40 -10.71
N ARG A 101 -1.40 10.06 -11.99
CA ARG A 101 -2.24 10.80 -12.96
C ARG A 101 -3.73 10.65 -12.65
N ALA A 102 -4.19 9.42 -12.41
CA ALA A 102 -5.58 9.16 -12.04
C ALA A 102 -5.98 9.89 -10.74
N ALA A 103 -5.10 9.88 -9.73
CA ALA A 103 -5.32 10.55 -8.45
C ALA A 103 -5.52 12.06 -8.61
N GLN A 104 -4.75 12.71 -9.48
CA GLN A 104 -4.92 14.14 -9.79
C GLN A 104 -6.33 14.44 -10.32
N PHE A 105 -6.82 13.63 -11.26
CA PHE A 105 -8.18 13.77 -11.77
C PHE A 105 -9.24 13.52 -10.70
N MET A 106 -9.06 12.49 -9.87
CA MET A 106 -9.98 12.19 -8.77
C MET A 106 -10.05 13.34 -7.75
N MET A 107 -8.91 13.90 -7.35
CA MET A 107 -8.86 15.03 -6.42
C MET A 107 -9.59 16.27 -6.97
N ILE A 108 -9.36 16.61 -8.24
CA ILE A 108 -10.02 17.74 -8.89
C ILE A 108 -11.53 17.52 -8.95
N LYS A 109 -11.98 16.33 -9.37
CA LYS A 109 -13.41 16.00 -9.41
C LYS A 109 -14.06 16.02 -8.03
N ALA A 110 -13.36 15.53 -7.01
CA ALA A 110 -13.87 15.55 -5.63
C ALA A 110 -14.00 17.00 -5.12
N ALA A 111 -12.97 17.82 -5.33
CA ALA A 111 -13.00 19.24 -4.92
C ALA A 111 -14.08 20.07 -5.66
N GLN A 112 -14.52 19.67 -6.86
CA GLN A 112 -15.63 20.31 -7.57
C GLN A 112 -17.00 19.95 -7.00
N ARG A 113 -17.12 18.83 -6.30
CA ARG A 113 -18.43 18.32 -5.80
C ARG A 113 -18.60 18.44 -4.30
N PHE A 114 -17.50 18.51 -3.56
CA PHE A 114 -17.47 18.48 -2.10
C PHE A 114 -16.64 19.65 -1.56
N PRO A 115 -16.90 20.15 -0.36
CA PRO A 115 -16.17 21.26 0.25
C PRO A 115 -14.79 20.83 0.79
N ILE A 116 -13.98 20.18 -0.05
CA ILE A 116 -12.61 19.77 0.25
C ILE A 116 -11.63 20.43 -0.71
N THR A 117 -10.38 20.56 -0.28
CA THR A 117 -9.28 21.06 -1.10
C THR A 117 -8.28 19.96 -1.45
N THR A 118 -7.56 20.12 -2.54
CA THR A 118 -6.46 19.21 -2.89
C THR A 118 -5.40 19.15 -1.80
N ASP A 119 -5.12 20.28 -1.13
CA ASP A 119 -4.15 20.34 -0.03
C ASP A 119 -4.58 19.52 1.18
N LEU A 120 -5.89 19.48 1.48
CA LEU A 120 -6.42 18.64 2.54
C LEU A 120 -6.23 17.15 2.21
N VAL A 121 -6.52 16.75 0.97
CA VAL A 121 -6.29 15.36 0.51
C VAL A 121 -4.80 14.99 0.59
N LEU A 122 -3.91 15.89 0.20
CA LEU A 122 -2.46 15.66 0.29
C LEU A 122 -1.98 15.53 1.74
N LYS A 123 -2.58 16.24 2.68
CA LYS A 123 -2.32 16.04 4.12
C LYS A 123 -2.78 14.66 4.59
N CYS A 124 -3.95 14.19 4.16
CA CYS A 124 -4.42 12.84 4.47
C CYS A 124 -3.55 11.75 3.86
N ALA A 125 -2.89 12.02 2.74
CA ALA A 125 -1.95 11.11 2.06
C ALA A 125 -0.50 11.21 2.59
N GLN A 126 -0.25 11.96 3.66
CA GLN A 126 1.10 12.15 4.18
C GLN A 126 1.72 10.83 4.63
N GLY A 127 2.90 10.51 4.07
CA GLY A 127 3.62 9.25 4.31
C GLY A 127 3.34 8.17 3.25
N SER A 128 2.33 8.34 2.41
CA SER A 128 2.06 7.46 1.29
C SER A 128 2.89 7.81 0.05
N THR A 129 3.22 6.80 -0.76
CA THR A 129 3.93 6.96 -2.04
C THR A 129 3.04 7.59 -3.12
N ASN A 130 1.72 7.60 -2.90
CA ASN A 130 0.75 8.16 -3.84
C ASN A 130 -0.53 8.60 -3.11
N VAL A 131 -1.44 9.24 -3.83
CA VAL A 131 -2.81 9.48 -3.34
C VAL A 131 -3.69 8.31 -3.78
N TYR A 132 -4.39 7.72 -2.84
CA TYR A 132 -5.36 6.65 -3.03
C TYR A 132 -6.77 7.15 -2.73
N PRO A 133 -7.84 6.47 -3.20
CA PRO A 133 -9.22 6.86 -2.91
C PRO A 133 -9.52 7.03 -1.43
N VAL A 134 -8.92 6.21 -0.57
CA VAL A 134 -9.09 6.31 0.89
C VAL A 134 -8.64 7.66 1.46
N HIS A 135 -7.59 8.28 0.88
CA HIS A 135 -7.14 9.60 1.31
C HIS A 135 -8.12 10.72 0.94
N ILE A 136 -8.81 10.58 -0.21
CA ILE A 136 -9.89 11.48 -0.60
C ILE A 136 -11.09 11.30 0.34
N MET A 137 -11.43 10.05 0.66
CA MET A 137 -12.49 9.75 1.63
C MET A 137 -12.17 10.31 3.02
N ALA A 138 -10.92 10.18 3.48
CA ALA A 138 -10.48 10.74 4.76
C ALA A 138 -10.57 12.29 4.81
N ALA A 139 -10.45 12.95 3.66
CA ALA A 139 -10.62 14.41 3.58
C ALA A 139 -12.09 14.86 3.58
N LEU A 140 -13.03 13.93 3.44
CA LEU A 140 -14.49 14.19 3.44
C LEU A 140 -15.11 14.06 4.84
N VAL A 141 -14.39 13.44 5.80
CA VAL A 141 -14.80 13.20 7.18
C VAL A 141 -14.16 14.20 8.11
#